data_3f472de63c02cfd97d43989e6e49c3e4
#
_entry.id   3f472de63c02cfd97d43989e6e49c3e4
#
_cell.length_a   1.000
_cell.length_b   1.000
_cell.length_c   1.000
_cell.angle_alpha   90.00
_cell.angle_beta   90.00
_cell.angle_gamma   90.00
#
_symmetry.space_group_name_H-M   'P 1'
#
loop_
_entity.id
_entity.type
_entity.pdbx_description
1 polymer ?
#
loop_
_entity_poly.entity_id
_entity_poly.type
_entity_poly.pdbx_seq_one_letter_code
_entity_poly.pdbx_strand_id
1 'polypeptide(L)'
;IGAAAALKQQGIDDFVILERAAEVGGVWRDNRYPGCRCDVPSALYSFSYKPKPDWSDRFAAQPEIQQYLADCITDLGLTAHLRMRADVKTARWDESSQRWLLMLGDGATVTARMLVVGSGALNEPVIPRISGIESFEGETFHSAQWPSDFDPTGKRIGVIGTGASAV
;
A
#
# COMPACT_ATOMS: atom_id res chain seq x y z
N ILE A 1 -5.84 6.11 4.80
CA ILE A 1 -7.26 6.43 4.51
C ILE A 1 -8.06 6.40 5.80
N GLY A 2 -8.12 5.28 6.53
CA GLY A 2 -8.98 5.11 7.70
C GLY A 2 -8.85 6.18 8.77
N ALA A 3 -7.62 6.48 9.20
CA ALA A 3 -7.37 7.52 10.20
C ALA A 3 -7.83 8.91 9.71
N ALA A 4 -7.56 9.22 8.44
CA ALA A 4 -7.98 10.50 7.84
C ALA A 4 -9.51 10.65 7.78
N ALA A 5 -10.21 9.57 7.43
CA ALA A 5 -11.67 9.54 7.44
C ALA A 5 -12.22 9.81 8.86
N ALA A 6 -11.63 9.17 9.87
CA ALA A 6 -12.01 9.38 11.26
C ALA A 6 -11.77 10.82 11.73
N LEU A 7 -10.66 11.43 11.32
CA LEU A 7 -10.37 12.85 11.61
C LEU A 7 -11.42 13.76 10.99
N LYS A 8 -11.75 13.57 9.72
CA LYS A 8 -12.79 14.37 9.04
C LYS A 8 -14.17 14.21 9.69
N GLN A 9 -14.55 13.03 10.11
CA GLN A 9 -15.81 12.78 10.84
C GLN A 9 -15.88 13.56 12.16
N GLN A 10 -14.71 13.87 12.76
CA GLN A 10 -14.60 14.70 13.96
C GLN A 10 -14.41 16.20 13.66
N GLY A 11 -14.51 16.62 12.41
CA GLY A 11 -14.31 18.02 12.00
C GLY A 11 -12.87 18.48 12.05
N ILE A 12 -11.91 17.55 12.04
CA ILE A 12 -10.48 17.86 12.04
C ILE A 12 -9.98 17.83 10.60
N ASP A 13 -9.61 18.98 10.08
CA ASP A 13 -9.10 19.16 8.69
C ASP A 13 -7.61 19.55 8.64
N ASP A 14 -6.98 19.84 9.77
CA ASP A 14 -5.55 20.19 9.85
C ASP A 14 -4.69 18.91 9.88
N PHE A 15 -4.64 18.21 8.76
CA PHE A 15 -3.78 17.04 8.56
C PHE A 15 -3.34 16.89 7.10
N VAL A 16 -2.26 16.14 6.90
CA VAL A 16 -1.77 15.72 5.59
C VAL A 16 -1.55 14.20 5.58
N ILE A 17 -1.86 13.58 4.46
CA ILE A 17 -1.55 12.17 4.18
C ILE A 17 -0.34 12.15 3.25
N LEU A 18 0.78 11.60 3.72
CA LEU A 18 2.00 11.44 2.94
C LEU A 18 2.01 10.03 2.33
N GLU A 19 2.01 9.96 1.01
CA GLU A 19 2.10 8.72 0.25
C GLU A 19 3.38 8.74 -0.61
N ARG A 20 4.24 7.71 -0.48
CA ARG A 20 5.50 7.66 -1.23
C ARG A 20 5.31 7.45 -2.72
N ALA A 21 4.25 6.76 -3.11
CA ALA A 21 3.97 6.48 -4.52
C ALA A 21 3.21 7.61 -5.22
N ALA A 22 2.97 7.42 -6.52
CA ALA A 22 2.18 8.32 -7.35
C ALA A 22 0.67 8.09 -7.23
N GLU A 23 0.27 6.95 -6.62
CA GLU A 23 -1.10 6.51 -6.49
C GLU A 23 -1.32 5.90 -5.10
N VAL A 24 -2.56 5.94 -4.62
CA VAL A 24 -2.97 5.24 -3.40
C VAL A 24 -3.14 3.74 -3.64
N GLY A 25 -3.25 2.96 -2.57
CA GLY A 25 -3.57 1.53 -2.66
C GLY A 25 -2.57 0.62 -1.93
N GLY A 26 -1.32 1.08 -1.70
CA GLY A 26 -0.32 0.28 -1.00
C GLY A 26 -0.13 -1.09 -1.64
N VAL A 27 -0.28 -2.16 -0.87
CA VAL A 27 -0.13 -3.54 -1.39
C VAL A 27 -1.10 -3.87 -2.53
N TRP A 28 -2.27 -3.24 -2.58
CA TRP A 28 -3.24 -3.43 -3.66
C TRP A 28 -2.89 -2.65 -4.93
N ARG A 29 -2.04 -1.65 -4.86
CA ARG A 29 -1.40 -1.02 -6.01
C ARG A 29 -0.20 -1.85 -6.50
N ASP A 30 0.60 -2.39 -5.57
CA ASP A 30 1.92 -2.96 -5.86
C ASP A 30 1.84 -4.42 -6.32
N ASN A 31 0.92 -5.22 -5.77
CA ASN A 31 0.78 -6.64 -6.11
C ASN A 31 -0.08 -6.81 -7.37
N ARG A 32 0.58 -6.94 -8.52
CA ARG A 32 -0.07 -7.03 -9.86
C ARG A 32 0.18 -8.37 -10.57
N TYR A 33 0.64 -9.38 -9.83
CA TYR A 33 0.83 -10.71 -10.41
C TYR A 33 -0.51 -11.32 -10.87
N PRO A 34 -0.49 -12.20 -11.88
CA PRO A 34 -1.70 -12.84 -12.41
C PRO A 34 -2.51 -13.55 -11.31
N GLY A 35 -3.80 -13.32 -11.28
CA GLY A 35 -4.69 -13.94 -10.30
C GLY A 35 -4.67 -13.29 -8.91
N CYS A 36 -3.94 -12.17 -8.70
CA CYS A 36 -3.91 -11.49 -7.41
C CYS A 36 -5.31 -11.10 -6.94
N ARG A 37 -5.70 -11.60 -5.78
CA ARG A 37 -7.01 -11.34 -5.14
C ARG A 37 -6.92 -11.43 -3.63
N CYS A 38 -7.94 -10.95 -2.96
CA CYS A 38 -8.03 -11.05 -1.51
C CYS A 38 -8.27 -12.49 -1.07
N ASP A 39 -7.66 -12.90 0.02
CA ASP A 39 -7.89 -14.17 0.73
C ASP A 39 -8.95 -14.03 1.85
N VAL A 40 -9.51 -12.83 2.03
CA VAL A 40 -10.63 -12.55 2.92
C VAL A 40 -11.91 -12.36 2.09
N PRO A 41 -13.06 -12.90 2.51
CA PRO A 41 -14.33 -12.67 1.82
C PRO A 41 -14.63 -11.18 1.63
N SER A 42 -15.00 -10.80 0.41
CA SER A 42 -15.19 -9.41 -0.02
C SER A 42 -16.16 -8.64 0.84
N ALA A 43 -17.22 -9.28 1.32
CA ALA A 43 -18.21 -8.67 2.22
C ALA A 43 -17.61 -8.13 3.53
N LEU A 44 -16.43 -8.62 3.92
CA LEU A 44 -15.70 -8.16 5.11
C LEU A 44 -14.55 -7.20 4.76
N TYR A 45 -14.28 -6.98 3.46
CA TYR A 45 -13.09 -6.26 3.01
C TYR A 45 -13.42 -4.84 2.56
N SER A 46 -14.16 -4.14 3.38
CA SER A 46 -14.44 -2.71 3.20
C SER A 46 -14.41 -1.98 4.54
N PHE A 47 -14.20 -0.69 4.50
CA PHE A 47 -14.29 0.14 5.70
C PHE A 47 -15.74 0.20 6.20
N SER A 48 -15.96 0.14 7.51
CA SER A 48 -17.29 0.17 8.12
C SER A 48 -18.06 1.46 7.80
N TYR A 49 -17.36 2.57 7.58
CA TYR A 49 -17.92 3.86 7.21
C TYR A 49 -18.05 4.08 5.68
N LYS A 50 -17.58 3.11 4.88
CA LYS A 50 -17.70 3.09 3.41
C LYS A 50 -17.87 1.65 2.94
N PRO A 51 -19.00 1.00 3.27
CA PRO A 51 -19.25 -0.37 2.84
C PRO A 51 -19.40 -0.44 1.32
N LYS A 52 -18.91 -1.54 0.72
CA LYS A 52 -19.09 -1.87 -0.69
C LYS A 52 -19.85 -3.19 -0.79
N PRO A 53 -21.17 -3.16 -1.03
CA PRO A 53 -22.00 -4.37 -1.10
C PRO A 53 -21.96 -5.09 -2.45
N ASP A 54 -21.46 -4.41 -3.47
CA ASP A 54 -21.52 -4.80 -4.89
C ASP A 54 -20.17 -5.33 -5.42
N TRP A 55 -19.39 -6.03 -4.56
CA TRP A 55 -18.20 -6.72 -5.00
C TRP A 55 -18.53 -7.74 -6.10
N SER A 56 -17.69 -7.80 -7.14
CA SER A 56 -17.90 -8.67 -8.29
C SER A 56 -17.71 -10.16 -7.99
N ASP A 57 -16.98 -10.49 -6.92
CA ASP A 57 -16.66 -11.86 -6.53
C ASP A 57 -16.62 -12.00 -5.00
N ARG A 58 -16.74 -13.26 -4.53
CA ARG A 58 -16.59 -13.60 -3.11
C ARG A 58 -15.20 -13.24 -2.56
N PHE A 59 -14.17 -13.29 -3.40
CA PHE A 59 -12.81 -12.87 -3.12
C PHE A 59 -12.40 -11.86 -4.19
N ALA A 60 -12.49 -10.59 -3.87
CA ALA A 60 -12.28 -9.51 -4.82
C ALA A 60 -10.88 -9.53 -5.43
N ALA A 61 -10.80 -9.28 -6.72
CA ALA A 61 -9.55 -9.16 -7.44
C ALA A 61 -8.84 -7.84 -7.10
N GLN A 62 -7.53 -7.84 -7.23
CA GLN A 62 -6.66 -6.70 -6.94
C GLN A 62 -7.14 -5.38 -7.58
N PRO A 63 -7.52 -5.32 -8.88
CA PRO A 63 -7.91 -4.06 -9.49
C PRO A 63 -9.16 -3.45 -8.85
N GLU A 64 -10.11 -4.29 -8.46
CA GLU A 64 -11.35 -3.82 -7.83
C GLU A 64 -11.09 -3.26 -6.43
N ILE A 65 -10.18 -3.88 -5.67
CA ILE A 65 -9.80 -3.37 -4.35
C ILE A 65 -9.02 -2.07 -4.47
N GLN A 66 -8.11 -1.97 -5.43
CA GLN A 66 -7.37 -0.73 -5.68
C GLN A 66 -8.33 0.40 -6.05
N GLN A 67 -9.31 0.14 -6.92
CA GLN A 67 -10.33 1.11 -7.29
C GLN A 67 -11.17 1.54 -6.08
N TYR A 68 -11.63 0.58 -5.26
CA TYR A 68 -12.35 0.89 -4.02
C TYR A 68 -11.55 1.84 -3.11
N LEU A 69 -10.24 1.63 -2.96
CA LEU A 69 -9.40 2.51 -2.15
C LEU A 69 -9.25 3.91 -2.76
N ALA A 70 -9.18 4.00 -4.09
CA ALA A 70 -9.17 5.28 -4.80
C ALA A 70 -10.50 6.04 -4.64
N ASP A 71 -11.62 5.33 -4.78
CA ASP A 71 -12.96 5.88 -4.57
C ASP A 71 -13.14 6.38 -3.14
N CYS A 72 -12.60 5.68 -2.14
CA CYS A 72 -12.61 6.13 -0.75
C CYS A 72 -11.94 7.50 -0.57
N ILE A 73 -10.85 7.78 -1.27
CA ILE A 73 -10.18 9.08 -1.22
C ILE A 73 -11.11 10.19 -1.71
N THR A 74 -11.76 9.97 -2.83
CA THR A 74 -12.64 10.95 -3.47
C THR A 74 -13.92 11.15 -2.65
N ASP A 75 -14.60 10.07 -2.33
CA ASP A 75 -15.90 10.10 -1.68
C ASP A 75 -15.86 10.60 -0.24
N LEU A 76 -14.72 10.40 0.44
CA LEU A 76 -14.49 10.92 1.79
C LEU A 76 -13.85 12.32 1.81
N GLY A 77 -13.67 12.94 0.62
CA GLY A 77 -13.12 14.29 0.50
C GLY A 77 -11.67 14.41 0.97
N LEU A 78 -10.86 13.35 0.79
CA LEU A 78 -9.48 13.30 1.26
C LEU A 78 -8.46 13.81 0.24
N THR A 79 -8.88 14.07 -1.00
CA THR A 79 -7.99 14.46 -2.11
C THR A 79 -7.13 15.68 -1.78
N ALA A 80 -7.72 16.70 -1.15
CA ALA A 80 -6.99 17.92 -0.79
C ALA A 80 -5.93 17.73 0.30
N HIS A 81 -6.02 16.64 1.04
CA HIS A 81 -5.09 16.29 2.12
C HIS A 81 -3.95 15.36 1.67
N LEU A 82 -4.01 14.86 0.42
CA LEU A 82 -3.00 13.94 -0.11
C LEU A 82 -1.80 14.68 -0.68
N ARG A 83 -0.62 14.27 -0.25
CA ARG A 83 0.65 14.60 -0.86
C ARG A 83 1.30 13.32 -1.37
N MET A 84 1.18 13.09 -2.68
CA MET A 84 1.80 11.96 -3.38
C MET A 84 3.30 12.18 -3.58
N ARG A 85 4.06 11.12 -3.86
CA ARG A 85 5.51 11.12 -4.04
C ARG A 85 6.24 11.73 -2.84
N ALA A 86 5.63 11.64 -1.65
CA ALA A 86 6.14 12.16 -0.40
C ALA A 86 6.70 11.01 0.44
N ASP A 87 7.86 10.51 0.05
CA ASP A 87 8.53 9.39 0.70
C ASP A 87 9.20 9.86 2.01
N VAL A 88 8.65 9.48 3.14
CA VAL A 88 9.18 9.82 4.47
C VAL A 88 10.40 8.95 4.76
N LYS A 89 11.57 9.55 4.79
CA LYS A 89 12.85 8.87 5.07
C LYS A 89 13.13 8.73 6.56
N THR A 90 12.80 9.78 7.32
CA THR A 90 12.95 9.76 8.79
C THR A 90 11.79 10.47 9.47
N ALA A 91 11.45 9.98 10.65
CA ALA A 91 10.52 10.66 11.56
C ALA A 91 11.16 10.69 12.94
N ARG A 92 11.36 11.87 13.50
CA ARG A 92 11.99 12.09 14.80
C ARG A 92 11.13 13.00 15.66
N TRP A 93 10.95 12.64 16.91
CA TRP A 93 10.35 13.53 17.89
C TRP A 93 11.35 14.59 18.34
N ASP A 94 10.94 15.82 18.35
CA ASP A 94 11.71 16.94 18.88
C ASP A 94 11.10 17.42 20.19
N GLU A 95 11.82 17.17 21.25
CA GLU A 95 11.39 17.48 22.61
C GLU A 95 11.28 18.98 22.86
N SER A 96 12.11 19.78 22.22
CA SER A 96 12.13 21.22 22.41
C SER A 96 10.91 21.92 21.81
N SER A 97 10.44 21.47 20.66
CA SER A 97 9.25 22.02 19.97
C SER A 97 7.98 21.20 20.23
N GLN A 98 8.08 20.04 20.88
CA GLN A 98 6.98 19.09 21.10
C GLN A 98 6.28 18.72 19.79
N ARG A 99 7.11 18.38 18.77
CA ARG A 99 6.63 18.04 17.43
C ARG A 99 7.40 16.89 16.81
N TRP A 100 6.73 16.17 15.95
CA TRP A 100 7.36 15.27 15.00
C TRP A 100 8.00 16.08 13.87
N LEU A 101 9.25 15.77 13.57
CA LEU A 101 10.00 16.27 12.42
C LEU A 101 10.14 15.12 11.42
N LEU A 102 9.52 15.26 10.24
CA LEU A 102 9.58 14.29 9.18
C LEU A 102 10.43 14.84 8.05
N MET A 103 11.44 14.08 7.62
CA MET A 103 12.25 14.41 6.46
C MET A 103 11.79 13.55 5.27
N LEU A 104 11.49 14.19 4.16
CA LEU A 104 11.07 13.56 2.92
C LEU A 104 12.28 13.29 2.01
N GLY A 105 12.10 12.38 1.05
CA GLY A 105 13.13 12.00 0.09
C GLY A 105 13.58 13.13 -0.85
N ASP A 106 12.75 14.15 -1.05
CA ASP A 106 13.04 15.38 -1.80
C ASP A 106 13.77 16.45 -0.97
N GLY A 107 14.10 16.15 0.30
CA GLY A 107 14.74 17.07 1.24
C GLY A 107 13.77 18.00 1.97
N ALA A 108 12.48 18.00 1.65
CA ALA A 108 11.48 18.79 2.36
C ALA A 108 11.26 18.27 3.78
N THR A 109 10.91 19.17 4.69
CA THR A 109 10.56 18.84 6.07
C THR A 109 9.08 19.12 6.33
N VAL A 110 8.44 18.19 7.03
CA VAL A 110 7.06 18.35 7.52
C VAL A 110 7.10 18.25 9.04
N THR A 111 6.36 19.12 9.72
CA THR A 111 6.22 19.08 11.18
C THR A 111 4.78 18.79 11.58
N ALA A 112 4.58 17.98 12.60
CA ALA A 112 3.24 17.65 13.09
C ALA A 112 3.23 17.46 14.61
N ARG A 113 2.12 17.77 15.25
CA ARG A 113 1.90 17.45 16.68
C ARG A 113 1.67 15.96 16.90
N MET A 114 1.05 15.31 15.93
CA MET A 114 0.72 13.89 16.00
C MET A 114 1.17 13.20 14.71
N LEU A 115 1.67 11.99 14.85
CA LEU A 115 2.05 11.12 13.73
C LEU A 115 1.24 9.84 13.81
N VAL A 116 0.53 9.54 12.73
CA VAL A 116 -0.15 8.25 12.55
C VAL A 116 0.57 7.47 11.47
N VAL A 117 1.14 6.34 11.83
CA VAL A 117 1.84 5.45 10.89
C VAL A 117 0.86 4.44 10.32
N GLY A 118 0.60 4.52 9.03
CA GLY A 118 -0.30 3.63 8.28
C GLY A 118 0.37 2.99 7.08
N SER A 119 1.68 2.73 7.17
CA SER A 119 2.51 2.20 6.07
C SER A 119 2.21 0.76 5.67
N GLY A 120 1.56 0.00 6.54
CA GLY A 120 1.30 -1.43 6.34
C GLY A 120 2.51 -2.31 6.70
N ALA A 121 2.25 -3.59 7.00
CA ALA A 121 3.28 -4.55 7.39
C ALA A 121 3.95 -5.26 6.22
N LEU A 122 3.32 -5.24 5.02
CA LEU A 122 3.77 -5.97 3.83
C LEU A 122 4.21 -5.04 2.69
N ASN A 123 4.70 -3.86 3.02
CA ASN A 123 5.04 -2.81 2.06
C ASN A 123 6.48 -2.86 1.53
N GLU A 124 7.35 -3.64 2.15
CA GLU A 124 8.74 -3.82 1.72
C GLU A 124 8.97 -5.30 1.35
N PRO A 125 9.20 -5.60 0.06
CA PRO A 125 9.48 -6.96 -0.36
C PRO A 125 10.85 -7.41 0.16
N VAL A 126 10.90 -8.64 0.67
CA VAL A 126 12.14 -9.25 1.17
C VAL A 126 12.40 -10.53 0.40
N ILE A 127 13.51 -10.58 -0.32
CA ILE A 127 13.97 -11.80 -0.98
C ILE A 127 14.74 -12.64 0.04
N PRO A 128 14.36 -13.91 0.26
CA PRO A 128 15.03 -14.76 1.22
C PRO A 128 16.48 -15.04 0.79
N ARG A 129 17.38 -15.14 1.77
CA ARG A 129 18.79 -15.52 1.53
C ARG A 129 18.86 -17.04 1.32
N ILE A 130 18.87 -17.46 0.07
CA ILE A 130 19.00 -18.86 -0.31
C ILE A 130 20.37 -19.04 -0.96
N SER A 131 21.14 -20.00 -0.47
CA SER A 131 22.47 -20.30 -1.03
C SER A 131 22.35 -20.67 -2.50
N GLY A 132 23.11 -20.02 -3.37
CA GLY A 132 23.13 -20.25 -4.79
C GLY A 132 22.04 -19.54 -5.60
N ILE A 133 21.17 -18.72 -4.97
CA ILE A 133 20.14 -17.98 -5.71
C ILE A 133 20.75 -17.04 -6.75
N GLU A 134 21.96 -16.53 -6.48
CA GLU A 134 22.70 -15.66 -7.36
C GLU A 134 23.23 -16.34 -8.62
N SER A 135 23.30 -17.67 -8.63
CA SER A 135 23.71 -18.47 -9.79
C SER A 135 22.55 -18.85 -10.71
N PHE A 136 21.32 -18.49 -10.35
CA PHE A 136 20.17 -18.74 -11.22
C PHE A 136 20.18 -17.79 -12.41
N GLU A 137 20.24 -18.33 -13.62
CA GLU A 137 20.35 -17.57 -14.87
C GLU A 137 19.00 -17.05 -15.39
N GLY A 138 17.89 -17.44 -14.79
CA GLY A 138 16.55 -16.98 -15.16
C GLY A 138 16.15 -15.69 -14.46
N GLU A 139 15.03 -15.12 -14.87
CA GLU A 139 14.44 -13.94 -14.23
C GLU A 139 14.00 -14.27 -12.81
N THR A 140 14.36 -13.42 -11.86
CA THR A 140 14.02 -13.56 -10.44
C THR A 140 13.46 -12.26 -9.91
N PHE A 141 12.28 -12.31 -9.32
CA PHE A 141 11.66 -11.13 -8.72
C PHE A 141 10.70 -11.52 -7.59
N HIS A 142 10.42 -10.58 -6.73
CA HIS A 142 9.39 -10.74 -5.70
C HIS A 142 8.00 -10.52 -6.30
N SER A 143 6.96 -11.24 -5.83
CA SER A 143 5.58 -11.11 -6.33
C SER A 143 5.05 -9.66 -6.28
N ALA A 144 5.43 -8.87 -5.26
CA ALA A 144 5.08 -7.45 -5.17
C ALA A 144 5.81 -6.56 -6.18
N GLN A 145 6.78 -7.10 -6.91
CA GLN A 145 7.57 -6.42 -7.95
C GLN A 145 7.42 -7.14 -9.29
N TRP A 146 6.26 -7.71 -9.55
CA TRP A 146 5.97 -8.40 -10.82
C TRP A 146 6.18 -7.44 -11.99
N PRO A 147 7.10 -7.77 -12.93
CA PRO A 147 7.34 -6.92 -14.10
C PRO A 147 6.09 -6.85 -14.97
N SER A 148 5.74 -5.66 -15.43
CA SER A 148 4.51 -5.43 -16.20
C SER A 148 4.50 -6.11 -17.57
N ASP A 149 5.69 -6.42 -18.09
CA ASP A 149 5.95 -7.06 -19.40
C ASP A 149 6.31 -8.55 -19.29
N PHE A 150 6.31 -9.11 -18.07
CA PHE A 150 6.59 -10.52 -17.87
C PHE A 150 5.38 -11.39 -18.25
N ASP A 151 5.51 -12.15 -19.32
CA ASP A 151 4.55 -13.18 -19.73
C ASP A 151 4.98 -14.57 -19.20
N PRO A 152 4.22 -15.19 -18.30
CA PRO A 152 4.51 -16.50 -17.76
C PRO A 152 4.17 -17.65 -18.73
N THR A 153 3.48 -17.39 -19.83
CA THR A 153 2.97 -18.41 -20.76
C THR A 153 4.11 -19.27 -21.31
N GLY A 154 3.98 -20.58 -21.14
CA GLY A 154 4.95 -21.55 -21.61
C GLY A 154 6.29 -21.59 -20.86
N LYS A 155 6.47 -20.77 -19.82
CA LYS A 155 7.67 -20.78 -18.98
C LYS A 155 7.55 -21.80 -17.84
N ARG A 156 8.68 -22.36 -17.41
CA ARG A 156 8.80 -23.12 -16.18
C ARG A 156 9.06 -22.14 -15.04
N ILE A 157 8.15 -22.05 -14.10
CA ILE A 157 8.23 -21.08 -13.00
C ILE A 157 8.39 -21.82 -11.68
N GLY A 158 9.40 -21.44 -10.91
CA GLY A 158 9.56 -21.84 -9.53
C GLY A 158 9.03 -20.74 -8.61
N VAL A 159 8.14 -21.10 -7.68
CA VAL A 159 7.61 -20.19 -6.66
C VAL A 159 8.20 -20.57 -5.30
N ILE A 160 8.77 -19.62 -4.61
CA ILE A 160 9.33 -19.81 -3.27
C ILE A 160 8.46 -19.07 -2.27
N GLY A 161 7.74 -19.81 -1.44
CA GLY A 161 6.83 -19.28 -0.44
C GLY A 161 5.62 -20.17 -0.22
N THR A 162 4.92 -19.93 0.88
CA THR A 162 3.69 -20.64 1.28
C THR A 162 2.59 -19.69 1.73
N GLY A 163 2.76 -18.38 1.53
CA GLY A 163 1.73 -17.38 1.77
C GLY A 163 0.67 -17.36 0.67
N ALA A 164 -0.44 -16.65 0.89
CA ALA A 164 -1.54 -16.54 -0.06
C ALA A 164 -1.10 -16.11 -1.48
N SER A 165 -0.04 -15.32 -1.58
CA SER A 165 0.52 -14.91 -2.89
C SER A 165 1.30 -16.01 -3.63
N ALA A 166 1.50 -17.19 -3.02
CA ALA A 166 2.26 -18.30 -3.60
C ALA A 166 1.40 -19.54 -3.92
N VAL A 167 0.10 -19.47 -3.62
CA VAL A 167 -0.86 -20.59 -3.76
C VAL A 167 -1.79 -20.36 -4.94
#